data_b83655018b4822951d0ba68ebd98f7d2
#
_entry.id   b83655018b4822951d0ba68ebd98f7d2
#
_cell.length_a   1.000
_cell.length_b   1.000
_cell.length_c   1.000
_cell.angle_alpha   90.00
_cell.angle_beta   90.00
_cell.angle_gamma   90.00
#
_symmetry.space_group_name_H-M   'P 1'
#
loop_
_entity.id
_entity.type
_entity.pdbx_description
1 polymer ?
#
loop_
_entity_poly.entity_id
_entity_poly.type
_entity_poly.pdbx_seq_one_letter_code
_entity_poly.pdbx_strand_id
1 'polypeptide(L)'
;MKTFWNIDKNLTVLNEWQPNCWIQVTCPTDEDQRLLEDEFKIPDYFLSDISDTDERARYEYDDGWMLIILRIPYVKEIRSRTPYTTVPLGIIHKRDVTITVCYYETNMMIDFVSYQQKRNEGFTDYVDMIFRLFLSSAVWYLKRLKQINSLIEKAKRNLDHGVNNESLIGLSRLQDSLTYFITSIRGNENLLSKLKFKLQVDELDADLIEDVNIEMTQARETTSIYSDILESTMDTYSSIINNNMNTTMRTLTSISIVMMLPTLISSLFGMNLLNGMENSPYGFAFALIISVIVSALSWGFLRYKRLL
;
A
#
# COMPACT_ATOMS: atom_id res chain seq x y z
N MET A 1 -11.57 -19.84 15.75
CA MET A 1 -10.74 -21.05 16.00
C MET A 1 -9.80 -20.76 17.15
N LYS A 2 -9.84 -21.55 18.23
CA LYS A 2 -8.94 -21.40 19.38
C LYS A 2 -7.97 -22.58 19.46
N THR A 3 -6.74 -22.32 19.89
CA THR A 3 -5.69 -23.31 20.11
C THR A 3 -4.98 -23.00 21.40
N PHE A 4 -4.76 -24.01 22.24
CA PHE A 4 -4.00 -23.88 23.47
C PHE A 4 -2.59 -24.40 23.23
N TRP A 5 -1.59 -23.61 23.57
CA TRP A 5 -0.20 -23.92 23.36
C TRP A 5 0.52 -24.04 24.71
N ASN A 6 1.25 -25.12 24.89
CA ASN A 6 2.25 -25.15 25.96
C ASN A 6 3.40 -24.23 25.55
N ILE A 7 3.74 -23.26 26.41
CA ILE A 7 4.82 -22.29 26.13
C ILE A 7 6.23 -22.84 26.39
N ASP A 8 6.33 -24.03 26.95
CA ASP A 8 7.60 -24.75 27.14
C ASP A 8 8.24 -25.12 25.79
N LYS A 9 9.38 -25.80 25.87
CA LYS A 9 10.10 -26.30 24.69
C LYS A 9 9.14 -27.04 23.74
N ASN A 10 9.21 -26.76 22.46
CA ASN A 10 8.43 -27.33 21.33
C ASN A 10 7.07 -26.72 21.03
N LEU A 11 6.53 -25.82 21.84
CA LEU A 11 5.22 -25.22 21.59
C LEU A 11 4.16 -26.25 21.15
N THR A 12 3.88 -27.22 22.02
CA THR A 12 2.94 -28.32 21.73
C THR A 12 1.50 -27.89 21.94
N VAL A 13 0.58 -28.45 21.15
CA VAL A 13 -0.86 -28.20 21.31
C VAL A 13 -1.38 -28.95 22.53
N LEU A 14 -2.15 -28.25 23.35
CA LEU A 14 -2.87 -28.80 24.49
C LEU A 14 -4.35 -29.01 24.13
N ASN A 15 -4.97 -30.01 24.73
CA ASN A 15 -6.40 -30.28 24.53
C ASN A 15 -7.29 -29.30 25.30
N GLU A 16 -6.83 -28.85 26.45
CA GLU A 16 -7.57 -27.98 27.35
C GLU A 16 -6.63 -26.89 27.92
N TRP A 17 -7.23 -25.81 28.42
CA TRP A 17 -6.50 -24.74 29.07
C TRP A 17 -5.78 -25.25 30.36
N GLN A 18 -4.58 -24.78 30.54
CA GLN A 18 -3.75 -25.00 31.71
C GLN A 18 -3.06 -23.69 32.14
N PRO A 19 -2.76 -23.49 33.42
CA PRO A 19 -1.95 -22.34 33.85
C PRO A 19 -0.64 -22.25 33.10
N ASN A 20 -0.23 -21.02 32.76
CA ASN A 20 0.96 -20.71 31.96
C ASN A 20 0.93 -21.24 30.50
N CYS A 21 -0.25 -21.51 29.96
CA CYS A 21 -0.38 -21.76 28.51
C CYS A 21 -0.67 -20.48 27.76
N TRP A 22 -0.38 -20.50 26.46
CA TRP A 22 -0.79 -19.46 25.54
C TRP A 22 -2.07 -19.88 24.81
N ILE A 23 -3.08 -19.03 24.87
CA ILE A 23 -4.34 -19.20 24.15
C ILE A 23 -4.31 -18.37 22.87
N GLN A 24 -4.27 -19.01 21.73
CA GLN A 24 -4.35 -18.33 20.43
C GLN A 24 -5.78 -18.41 19.91
N VAL A 25 -6.39 -17.26 19.68
CA VAL A 25 -7.74 -17.13 19.11
C VAL A 25 -7.64 -16.40 17.78
N THR A 26 -7.95 -17.11 16.69
CA THR A 26 -7.97 -16.57 15.32
C THR A 26 -9.37 -16.64 14.77
N CYS A 27 -9.88 -15.53 14.20
CA CYS A 27 -11.26 -15.40 13.74
C CYS A 27 -12.25 -15.93 14.80
N PRO A 28 -12.34 -15.25 15.98
CA PRO A 28 -13.17 -15.71 17.08
C PRO A 28 -14.62 -15.91 16.66
N THR A 29 -15.22 -17.01 17.12
CA THR A 29 -16.65 -17.26 17.03
C THR A 29 -17.37 -16.67 18.25
N ASP A 30 -18.72 -16.60 18.18
CA ASP A 30 -19.52 -16.16 19.33
C ASP A 30 -19.26 -17.02 20.58
N GLU A 31 -18.96 -18.30 20.41
CA GLU A 31 -18.58 -19.20 21.50
C GLU A 31 -17.21 -18.86 22.08
N ASP A 32 -16.24 -18.53 21.20
CA ASP A 32 -14.91 -18.10 21.64
C ASP A 32 -14.99 -16.77 22.41
N GLN A 33 -15.84 -15.83 21.96
CA GLN A 33 -16.05 -14.56 22.66
C GLN A 33 -16.68 -14.77 24.04
N ARG A 34 -17.75 -15.56 24.14
CA ARG A 34 -18.38 -15.89 25.42
C ARG A 34 -17.40 -16.55 26.39
N LEU A 35 -16.55 -17.44 25.92
CA LEU A 35 -15.52 -18.05 26.77
C LEU A 35 -14.56 -16.98 27.31
N LEU A 36 -14.13 -16.03 26.49
CA LEU A 36 -13.22 -14.97 26.91
C LEU A 36 -13.89 -14.01 27.91
N GLU A 37 -15.14 -13.64 27.69
CA GLU A 37 -15.90 -12.71 28.52
C GLU A 37 -16.43 -13.39 29.83
N ASP A 38 -17.03 -14.57 29.71
CA ASP A 38 -17.74 -15.22 30.82
C ASP A 38 -16.79 -16.03 31.73
N GLU A 39 -15.86 -16.80 31.18
CA GLU A 39 -14.96 -17.66 31.94
C GLU A 39 -13.71 -16.90 32.39
N PHE A 40 -13.03 -16.20 31.49
CA PHE A 40 -11.82 -15.45 31.82
C PHE A 40 -12.12 -14.06 32.40
N LYS A 41 -13.36 -13.56 32.27
CA LYS A 41 -13.74 -12.20 32.74
C LYS A 41 -12.88 -11.11 32.09
N ILE A 42 -12.60 -11.23 30.82
CA ILE A 42 -11.93 -10.18 30.05
C ILE A 42 -12.95 -9.06 29.83
N PRO A 43 -12.57 -7.77 29.98
CA PRO A 43 -13.45 -6.66 29.67
C PRO A 43 -13.93 -6.75 28.20
N ASP A 44 -15.24 -6.68 27.98
CA ASP A 44 -15.89 -6.81 26.67
C ASP A 44 -15.39 -5.80 25.65
N TYR A 45 -15.09 -4.58 26.11
CA TYR A 45 -14.54 -3.53 25.24
C TYR A 45 -13.14 -3.88 24.69
N PHE A 46 -12.34 -4.74 25.35
CA PHE A 46 -11.07 -5.21 24.80
C PHE A 46 -11.27 -5.97 23.49
N LEU A 47 -12.28 -6.84 23.43
CA LEU A 47 -12.59 -7.61 22.24
C LEU A 47 -13.18 -6.70 21.13
N SER A 48 -14.01 -5.75 21.51
CA SER A 48 -14.54 -4.72 20.61
C SER A 48 -13.41 -3.92 19.96
N ASP A 49 -12.44 -3.45 20.75
CA ASP A 49 -11.30 -2.69 20.25
C ASP A 49 -10.39 -3.51 19.33
N ILE A 50 -10.14 -4.78 19.66
CA ILE A 50 -9.34 -5.68 18.78
C ILE A 50 -10.09 -5.96 17.46
N SER A 51 -11.42 -5.92 17.47
CA SER A 51 -12.22 -6.12 16.25
C SER A 51 -12.21 -4.92 15.32
N ASP A 52 -11.97 -3.71 15.85
CA ASP A 52 -11.94 -2.47 15.06
C ASP A 52 -10.66 -2.40 14.21
N THR A 53 -10.83 -2.43 12.87
CA THR A 53 -9.73 -2.35 11.92
C THR A 53 -8.94 -1.04 12.01
N ASP A 54 -9.54 0.02 12.52
CA ASP A 54 -8.93 1.36 12.61
C ASP A 54 -8.30 1.63 13.98
N GLU A 55 -8.43 0.67 14.93
CA GLU A 55 -7.85 0.80 16.27
C GLU A 55 -6.33 0.97 16.21
N ARG A 56 -5.80 1.82 17.11
CA ARG A 56 -4.38 2.18 17.12
C ARG A 56 -3.56 1.25 18.02
N ALA A 57 -2.29 1.11 17.69
CA ALA A 57 -1.35 0.41 18.58
C ALA A 57 -1.28 1.11 19.94
N ARG A 58 -1.61 0.41 21.00
CA ARG A 58 -1.65 0.94 22.35
C ARG A 58 -1.48 -0.14 23.42
N TYR A 59 -1.20 0.32 24.62
CA TYR A 59 -1.18 -0.44 25.86
C TYR A 59 -2.27 0.09 26.80
N GLU A 60 -3.01 -0.81 27.40
CA GLU A 60 -4.04 -0.51 28.39
C GLU A 60 -3.99 -1.51 29.54
N TYR A 61 -4.44 -1.09 30.73
CA TYR A 61 -4.51 -1.94 31.90
C TYR A 61 -5.82 -1.66 32.64
N ASP A 62 -6.67 -2.67 32.74
CA ASP A 62 -7.95 -2.57 33.44
C ASP A 62 -8.31 -3.89 34.13
N ASP A 63 -8.88 -3.79 35.36
CA ASP A 63 -9.29 -4.93 36.22
C ASP A 63 -8.23 -6.05 36.34
N GLY A 64 -6.95 -5.65 36.37
CA GLY A 64 -5.84 -6.58 36.45
C GLY A 64 -5.48 -7.25 35.12
N TRP A 65 -6.19 -6.96 34.02
CA TRP A 65 -5.87 -7.35 32.68
C TRP A 65 -5.02 -6.31 31.99
N MET A 66 -4.00 -6.77 31.30
CA MET A 66 -3.18 -5.99 30.39
C MET A 66 -3.64 -6.26 28.96
N LEU A 67 -3.92 -5.21 28.20
CA LEU A 67 -4.16 -5.27 26.78
C LEU A 67 -3.02 -4.57 26.03
N ILE A 68 -2.48 -5.24 25.03
CA ILE A 68 -1.57 -4.68 24.05
C ILE A 68 -2.20 -4.88 22.68
N ILE A 69 -2.42 -3.80 21.94
CA ILE A 69 -2.86 -3.85 20.54
C ILE A 69 -1.66 -3.58 19.66
N LEU A 70 -1.18 -4.62 18.98
CA LEU A 70 -0.10 -4.57 18.01
C LEU A 70 -0.69 -4.52 16.58
N ARG A 71 -0.25 -3.58 15.76
CA ARG A 71 -0.65 -3.55 14.35
C ARG A 71 0.24 -4.47 13.53
N ILE A 72 -0.36 -5.42 12.84
CA ILE A 72 0.36 -6.41 12.02
C ILE A 72 -0.02 -6.29 10.54
N PRO A 73 0.92 -6.56 9.60
CA PRO A 73 0.64 -6.44 8.18
C PRO A 73 -0.32 -7.53 7.69
N TYR A 74 -1.30 -7.11 6.90
CA TYR A 74 -2.32 -7.96 6.32
C TYR A 74 -2.47 -7.71 4.82
N VAL A 75 -2.78 -8.75 4.05
CA VAL A 75 -3.00 -8.66 2.61
C VAL A 75 -4.47 -8.92 2.33
N LYS A 76 -5.13 -7.94 1.71
CA LYS A 76 -6.47 -8.07 1.13
C LYS A 76 -6.37 -8.57 -0.30
N GLU A 77 -7.50 -8.70 -0.98
CA GLU A 77 -7.50 -8.99 -2.41
C GLU A 77 -6.71 -7.92 -3.18
N ILE A 78 -5.91 -8.35 -4.17
CA ILE A 78 -5.04 -7.46 -4.98
C ILE A 78 -5.84 -6.34 -5.68
N ARG A 79 -7.11 -6.58 -5.97
CA ARG A 79 -8.01 -5.59 -6.58
C ARG A 79 -8.65 -4.61 -5.59
N SER A 80 -8.46 -4.80 -4.29
CA SER A 80 -8.95 -3.86 -3.28
C SER A 80 -8.28 -2.49 -3.42
N ARG A 81 -8.91 -1.46 -2.85
CA ARG A 81 -8.35 -0.10 -2.83
C ARG A 81 -6.97 -0.06 -2.12
N THR A 82 -6.81 -0.86 -1.08
CA THR A 82 -5.58 -0.99 -0.31
C THR A 82 -5.22 -2.48 -0.19
N PRO A 83 -4.48 -3.05 -1.18
CA PRO A 83 -4.17 -4.48 -1.18
C PRO A 83 -3.30 -4.90 0.01
N TYR A 84 -2.45 -4.02 0.49
CA TYR A 84 -1.69 -4.20 1.72
C TYR A 84 -2.20 -3.24 2.78
N THR A 85 -2.60 -3.75 3.91
CA THR A 85 -3.13 -2.98 5.05
C THR A 85 -2.60 -3.55 6.34
N THR A 86 -3.08 -3.07 7.46
CA THR A 86 -2.74 -3.60 8.78
C THR A 86 -4.01 -3.92 9.55
N VAL A 87 -3.91 -4.91 10.44
CA VAL A 87 -5.00 -5.32 11.32
C VAL A 87 -4.50 -5.39 12.76
N PRO A 88 -5.39 -5.24 13.74
CA PRO A 88 -5.03 -5.39 15.14
C PRO A 88 -4.74 -6.85 15.49
N LEU A 89 -3.71 -7.08 16.28
CA LEU A 89 -3.47 -8.27 17.06
C LEU A 89 -3.54 -7.87 18.53
N GLY A 90 -4.57 -8.32 19.23
CA GLY A 90 -4.68 -8.14 20.68
C GLY A 90 -3.83 -9.17 21.42
N ILE A 91 -3.03 -8.71 22.37
CA ILE A 91 -2.30 -9.55 23.32
C ILE A 91 -2.83 -9.18 24.69
N ILE A 92 -3.48 -10.13 25.34
CA ILE A 92 -4.17 -9.95 26.63
C ILE A 92 -3.45 -10.82 27.65
N HIS A 93 -3.09 -10.25 28.80
CA HIS A 93 -2.37 -10.98 29.83
C HIS A 93 -2.87 -10.64 31.23
N LYS A 94 -3.00 -11.66 32.07
CA LYS A 94 -3.25 -11.52 33.52
C LYS A 94 -2.69 -12.74 34.26
N ARG A 95 -1.72 -12.52 35.12
CA ARG A 95 -1.05 -13.55 35.93
C ARG A 95 -0.42 -14.66 35.07
N ASP A 96 -1.05 -15.84 35.04
CA ASP A 96 -0.62 -17.05 34.34
C ASP A 96 -1.38 -17.32 33.03
N VAL A 97 -2.17 -16.35 32.58
CA VAL A 97 -2.95 -16.45 31.32
C VAL A 97 -2.46 -15.44 30.30
N THR A 98 -2.03 -15.94 29.16
CA THR A 98 -1.67 -15.10 28.00
C THR A 98 -2.54 -15.50 26.80
N ILE A 99 -3.22 -14.54 26.20
CA ILE A 99 -4.17 -14.75 25.12
C ILE A 99 -3.81 -13.84 23.96
N THR A 100 -3.75 -14.37 22.74
CA THR A 100 -3.70 -13.55 21.54
C THR A 100 -5.00 -13.67 20.77
N VAL A 101 -5.57 -12.54 20.39
CA VAL A 101 -6.82 -12.47 19.61
C VAL A 101 -6.58 -11.72 18.31
N CYS A 102 -6.94 -12.33 17.19
CA CYS A 102 -6.93 -11.67 15.88
C CYS A 102 -8.18 -12.07 15.11
N TYR A 103 -8.95 -11.08 14.65
CA TYR A 103 -10.16 -11.30 13.84
C TYR A 103 -9.87 -11.68 12.39
N TYR A 104 -8.59 -11.78 12.02
CA TYR A 104 -8.13 -12.09 10.67
C TYR A 104 -7.17 -13.27 10.70
N GLU A 105 -7.30 -14.15 9.72
CA GLU A 105 -6.30 -15.19 9.48
C GLU A 105 -5.08 -14.57 8.82
N THR A 106 -3.93 -14.62 9.49
CA THR A 106 -2.70 -13.98 9.03
C THR A 106 -1.56 -14.98 8.89
N ASN A 107 -0.86 -14.89 7.77
CA ASN A 107 0.34 -15.71 7.56
C ASN A 107 1.43 -15.44 8.59
N MET A 108 1.44 -14.23 9.20
CA MET A 108 2.38 -13.86 10.25
C MET A 108 2.23 -14.78 11.46
N MET A 109 1.01 -15.00 11.94
CA MET A 109 0.77 -15.86 13.11
C MET A 109 1.09 -17.33 12.82
N ILE A 110 0.78 -17.80 11.61
CA ILE A 110 1.12 -19.16 11.17
C ILE A 110 2.65 -19.35 11.15
N ASP A 111 3.37 -18.42 10.53
CA ASP A 111 4.85 -18.45 10.47
C ASP A 111 5.45 -18.30 11.88
N PHE A 112 4.88 -17.45 12.74
CA PHE A 112 5.34 -17.26 14.12
C PHE A 112 5.33 -18.58 14.90
N VAL A 113 4.19 -19.28 14.90
CA VAL A 113 4.07 -20.58 15.56
C VAL A 113 5.08 -21.59 14.98
N SER A 114 5.11 -21.71 13.65
CA SER A 114 6.01 -22.64 12.97
C SER A 114 7.47 -22.36 13.24
N TYR A 115 7.86 -21.08 13.32
CA TYR A 115 9.23 -20.66 13.63
C TYR A 115 9.60 -21.02 15.07
N GLN A 116 8.72 -20.74 16.05
CA GLN A 116 8.98 -21.04 17.46
C GLN A 116 9.06 -22.55 17.70
N GLN A 117 8.22 -23.34 17.04
CA GLN A 117 8.31 -24.81 17.09
C GLN A 117 9.65 -25.33 16.57
N LYS A 118 10.16 -24.78 15.46
CA LYS A 118 11.47 -25.17 14.89
C LYS A 118 12.63 -24.77 15.78
N ARG A 119 12.53 -23.63 16.44
CA ARG A 119 13.57 -23.14 17.37
C ARG A 119 13.70 -24.02 18.59
N ASN A 120 12.63 -24.63 19.05
CA ASN A 120 12.59 -25.60 20.16
C ASN A 120 13.10 -25.04 21.50
N GLU A 121 12.90 -23.74 21.75
CA GLU A 121 13.39 -23.06 22.95
C GLU A 121 12.24 -22.68 23.92
N GLY A 122 11.00 -22.62 23.41
CA GLY A 122 9.84 -22.09 24.14
C GLY A 122 9.91 -20.58 24.35
N PHE A 123 9.10 -20.09 25.27
CA PHE A 123 9.17 -18.72 25.76
C PHE A 123 9.62 -18.72 27.23
N THR A 124 10.50 -17.81 27.57
CA THR A 124 10.98 -17.64 28.94
C THR A 124 9.82 -17.20 29.86
N ASP A 125 9.04 -16.24 29.37
CA ASP A 125 7.85 -15.71 30.01
C ASP A 125 6.93 -15.03 28.99
N TYR A 126 5.88 -14.35 29.46
CA TYR A 126 4.96 -13.62 28.61
C TYR A 126 5.62 -12.37 27.97
N VAL A 127 6.65 -11.80 28.59
CA VAL A 127 7.37 -10.62 28.09
C VAL A 127 8.20 -10.99 26.87
N ASP A 128 8.97 -12.09 26.95
CA ASP A 128 9.71 -12.67 25.83
C ASP A 128 8.78 -12.95 24.64
N MET A 129 7.61 -13.56 24.90
CA MET A 129 6.61 -13.82 23.87
C MET A 129 6.12 -12.52 23.19
N ILE A 130 5.82 -11.47 23.98
CA ILE A 130 5.38 -10.19 23.45
C ILE A 130 6.45 -9.60 22.51
N PHE A 131 7.71 -9.52 22.92
CA PHE A 131 8.78 -8.95 22.10
C PHE A 131 9.07 -9.79 20.86
N ARG A 132 8.97 -11.12 20.92
CA ARG A 132 9.06 -11.99 19.74
C ARG A 132 7.90 -11.77 18.75
N LEU A 133 6.69 -11.45 19.23
CA LEU A 133 5.58 -11.05 18.35
C LEU A 133 5.86 -9.71 17.67
N PHE A 134 6.45 -8.73 18.39
CA PHE A 134 6.90 -7.48 17.78
C PHE A 134 7.96 -7.72 16.71
N LEU A 135 8.97 -8.54 17.00
CA LEU A 135 10.01 -8.91 16.04
C LEU A 135 9.42 -9.56 14.79
N SER A 136 8.53 -10.53 14.99
CA SER A 136 7.83 -11.20 13.89
C SER A 136 7.02 -10.21 13.05
N SER A 137 6.35 -9.26 13.69
CA SER A 137 5.62 -8.19 13.01
C SER A 137 6.54 -7.36 12.11
N ALA A 138 7.70 -6.92 12.63
CA ALA A 138 8.68 -6.13 11.88
C ALA A 138 9.23 -6.90 10.66
N VAL A 139 9.64 -8.15 10.85
CA VAL A 139 10.10 -9.03 9.76
C VAL A 139 9.02 -9.21 8.68
N TRP A 140 7.74 -9.34 9.10
CA TRP A 140 6.65 -9.47 8.15
C TRP A 140 6.32 -8.16 7.41
N TYR A 141 6.48 -6.99 8.04
CA TYR A 141 6.44 -5.71 7.32
C TYR A 141 7.49 -5.67 6.22
N LEU A 142 8.74 -6.01 6.54
CA LEU A 142 9.83 -6.06 5.54
C LEU A 142 9.56 -7.05 4.42
N LYS A 143 9.01 -8.22 4.73
CA LYS A 143 8.61 -9.23 3.73
C LYS A 143 7.54 -8.68 2.78
N ARG A 144 6.53 -7.94 3.29
CA ARG A 144 5.49 -7.32 2.48
C ARG A 144 6.01 -6.14 1.68
N LEU A 145 6.90 -5.34 2.24
CA LEU A 145 7.57 -4.25 1.53
C LEU A 145 8.36 -4.73 0.31
N LYS A 146 9.05 -5.86 0.40
CA LYS A 146 9.69 -6.50 -0.75
C LYS A 146 8.69 -6.87 -1.85
N GLN A 147 7.50 -7.34 -1.49
CA GLN A 147 6.43 -7.65 -2.44
C GLN A 147 5.89 -6.36 -3.10
N ILE A 148 5.64 -5.32 -2.30
CA ILE A 148 5.20 -4.00 -2.80
C ILE A 148 6.23 -3.45 -3.80
N ASN A 149 7.51 -3.48 -3.46
CA ASN A 149 8.57 -3.02 -4.37
C ASN A 149 8.56 -3.77 -5.71
N SER A 150 8.39 -5.08 -5.68
CA SER A 150 8.28 -5.89 -6.91
C SER A 150 7.10 -5.46 -7.79
N LEU A 151 5.97 -5.07 -7.16
CA LEU A 151 4.78 -4.58 -7.88
C LEU A 151 5.02 -3.17 -8.44
N ILE A 152 5.70 -2.29 -7.70
CA ILE A 152 6.11 -0.96 -8.18
C ILE A 152 6.98 -1.10 -9.43
N GLU A 153 8.01 -1.93 -9.38
CA GLU A 153 8.90 -2.16 -10.52
C GLU A 153 8.19 -2.78 -11.73
N LYS A 154 7.22 -3.65 -11.50
CA LYS A 154 6.37 -4.20 -12.57
C LYS A 154 5.50 -3.12 -13.20
N ALA A 155 4.89 -2.26 -12.39
CA ALA A 155 4.06 -1.16 -12.88
C ALA A 155 4.89 -0.14 -13.68
N LYS A 156 6.10 0.21 -13.22
CA LYS A 156 7.04 1.06 -13.96
C LYS A 156 7.33 0.51 -15.35
N ARG A 157 7.74 -0.76 -15.45
CA ARG A 157 8.01 -1.40 -16.76
C ARG A 157 6.81 -1.36 -17.70
N ASN A 158 5.60 -1.55 -17.16
CA ASN A 158 4.38 -1.47 -17.99
C ASN A 158 4.15 -0.04 -18.52
N LEU A 159 4.44 0.98 -17.71
CA LEU A 159 4.31 2.39 -18.07
C LEU A 159 5.37 2.82 -19.11
N ASP A 160 6.57 2.25 -19.08
CA ASP A 160 7.62 2.49 -20.08
C ASP A 160 7.22 2.00 -21.48
N HIS A 161 6.39 0.96 -21.58
CA HIS A 161 5.83 0.44 -22.84
C HIS A 161 4.60 1.22 -23.33
N GLY A 162 4.06 2.10 -22.55
CA GLY A 162 2.91 2.95 -22.86
C GLY A 162 2.14 3.33 -21.61
N VAL A 163 1.75 4.59 -21.52
CA VAL A 163 1.02 5.08 -20.35
C VAL A 163 -0.36 4.43 -20.29
N ASN A 164 -0.57 3.62 -19.26
CA ASN A 164 -1.82 2.92 -18.99
C ASN A 164 -2.41 3.40 -17.64
N ASN A 165 -3.65 3.86 -17.67
CA ASN A 165 -4.38 4.31 -16.48
C ASN A 165 -4.47 3.22 -15.40
N GLU A 166 -4.57 1.96 -15.78
CA GLU A 166 -4.63 0.84 -14.82
C GLU A 166 -3.34 0.73 -14.00
N SER A 167 -2.19 0.92 -14.63
CA SER A 167 -0.88 0.92 -13.94
C SER A 167 -0.75 2.10 -12.97
N LEU A 168 -1.23 3.28 -13.35
CA LEU A 168 -1.22 4.46 -12.47
C LEU A 168 -2.15 4.27 -11.26
N ILE A 169 -3.35 3.73 -11.46
CA ILE A 169 -4.27 3.38 -10.38
C ILE A 169 -3.64 2.31 -9.47
N GLY A 170 -2.93 1.35 -10.05
CA GLY A 170 -2.18 0.35 -9.29
C GLY A 170 -1.13 0.97 -8.38
N LEU A 171 -0.34 1.93 -8.89
CA LEU A 171 0.65 2.66 -8.08
C LEU A 171 0.00 3.47 -6.97
N SER A 172 -1.12 4.16 -7.24
CA SER A 172 -1.87 4.90 -6.22
C SER A 172 -2.37 3.99 -5.08
N ARG A 173 -2.85 2.78 -5.39
CA ARG A 173 -3.26 1.79 -4.37
C ARG A 173 -2.09 1.31 -3.51
N LEU A 174 -0.89 1.20 -4.09
CA LEU A 174 0.31 0.86 -3.34
C LEU A 174 0.75 2.04 -2.44
N GLN A 175 0.58 3.28 -2.89
CA GLN A 175 0.82 4.47 -2.07
C GLN A 175 -0.09 4.50 -0.83
N ASP A 176 -1.39 4.25 -1.01
CA ASP A 176 -2.34 4.12 0.10
C ASP A 176 -1.87 3.02 1.08
N SER A 177 -1.41 1.87 0.56
CA SER A 177 -0.91 0.75 1.37
C SER A 177 0.33 1.12 2.19
N LEU A 178 1.30 1.85 1.59
CA LEU A 178 2.48 2.33 2.29
C LEU A 178 2.12 3.34 3.40
N THR A 179 1.08 4.14 3.20
CA THR A 179 0.57 5.07 4.23
C THR A 179 0.02 4.32 5.44
N TYR A 180 -0.71 3.22 5.24
CA TYR A 180 -1.13 2.34 6.33
C TYR A 180 0.06 1.71 7.06
N PHE A 181 1.06 1.26 6.33
CA PHE A 181 2.26 0.64 6.91
C PHE A 181 3.05 1.63 7.76
N ILE A 182 3.38 2.82 7.23
CA ILE A 182 4.19 3.80 7.97
C ILE A 182 3.48 4.26 9.26
N THR A 183 2.16 4.45 9.20
CA THR A 183 1.37 4.87 10.36
C THR A 183 1.35 3.77 11.42
N SER A 184 1.15 2.52 11.02
CA SER A 184 1.11 1.38 11.94
C SER A 184 2.47 1.05 12.54
N ILE A 185 3.54 1.09 11.74
CA ILE A 185 4.91 0.87 12.24
C ILE A 185 5.29 1.93 13.27
N ARG A 186 5.01 3.23 13.00
CA ARG A 186 5.23 4.31 13.98
C ARG A 186 4.41 4.10 15.26
N GLY A 187 3.17 3.63 15.13
CA GLY A 187 2.34 3.27 16.27
C GLY A 187 2.97 2.15 17.11
N ASN A 188 3.46 1.12 16.47
CA ASN A 188 4.15 -0.01 17.12
C ASN A 188 5.47 0.42 17.77
N GLU A 189 6.29 1.29 17.15
CA GLU A 189 7.52 1.83 17.74
C GLU A 189 7.22 2.64 19.01
N ASN A 190 6.19 3.47 18.98
CA ASN A 190 5.75 4.23 20.17
C ASN A 190 5.23 3.29 21.29
N LEU A 191 4.50 2.25 20.91
CA LEU A 191 4.03 1.23 21.84
C LEU A 191 5.20 0.46 22.46
N LEU A 192 6.17 0.02 21.65
CA LEU A 192 7.37 -0.67 22.09
C LEU A 192 8.15 0.17 23.12
N SER A 193 8.30 1.47 22.86
CA SER A 193 8.98 2.39 23.78
C SER A 193 8.26 2.49 25.14
N LYS A 194 6.92 2.49 25.14
CA LYS A 194 6.13 2.49 26.39
C LYS A 194 6.24 1.16 27.15
N LEU A 195 6.21 0.03 26.43
CA LEU A 195 6.27 -1.30 27.03
C LEU A 195 7.61 -1.56 27.73
N LYS A 196 8.72 -1.08 27.19
CA LYS A 196 10.03 -1.15 27.84
C LYS A 196 10.04 -0.61 29.28
N PHE A 197 9.34 0.54 29.50
CA PHE A 197 9.24 1.13 30.84
C PHE A 197 8.23 0.41 31.73
N LYS A 198 7.14 -0.13 31.16
CA LYS A 198 6.04 -0.72 31.92
C LYS A 198 6.31 -2.14 32.36
N LEU A 199 7.02 -2.93 31.56
CA LEU A 199 7.25 -4.35 31.82
C LEU A 199 8.56 -4.61 32.58
N GLN A 200 9.29 -3.58 33.01
CA GLN A 200 10.55 -3.70 33.77
C GLN A 200 11.47 -4.77 33.21
N VAL A 201 11.81 -4.62 31.93
CA VAL A 201 12.53 -5.63 31.16
C VAL A 201 13.90 -5.89 31.76
N ASP A 202 14.19 -7.16 32.05
CA ASP A 202 15.47 -7.61 32.58
C ASP A 202 16.58 -7.51 31.50
N GLU A 203 17.86 -7.54 31.93
CA GLU A 203 19.03 -7.50 31.03
C GLU A 203 19.03 -8.65 29.99
N LEU A 204 18.41 -9.78 30.29
CA LEU A 204 18.32 -10.95 29.39
C LEU A 204 17.48 -10.68 28.14
N ASP A 205 16.53 -9.73 28.18
CA ASP A 205 15.70 -9.38 27.04
C ASP A 205 16.24 -8.18 26.25
N ALA A 206 17.36 -7.59 26.69
CA ALA A 206 17.93 -6.39 26.07
C ALA A 206 18.30 -6.62 24.60
N ASP A 207 18.92 -7.75 24.29
CA ASP A 207 19.30 -8.11 22.91
C ASP A 207 18.08 -8.30 22.01
N LEU A 208 17.04 -8.98 22.49
CA LEU A 208 15.78 -9.15 21.75
C LEU A 208 15.11 -7.80 21.46
N ILE A 209 15.11 -6.91 22.45
CA ILE A 209 14.53 -5.57 22.28
C ILE A 209 15.34 -4.73 21.31
N GLU A 210 16.67 -4.88 21.30
CA GLU A 210 17.53 -4.22 20.31
C GLU A 210 17.24 -4.73 18.91
N ASP A 211 17.10 -6.03 18.71
CA ASP A 211 16.70 -6.65 17.44
C ASP A 211 15.33 -6.13 16.97
N VAL A 212 14.34 -6.04 17.87
CA VAL A 212 13.02 -5.47 17.53
C VAL A 212 13.13 -4.03 17.09
N ASN A 213 13.94 -3.21 17.78
CA ASN A 213 14.14 -1.81 17.39
C ASN A 213 14.80 -1.68 16.03
N ILE A 214 15.83 -2.48 15.76
CA ILE A 214 16.55 -2.48 14.47
C ILE A 214 15.59 -2.82 13.34
N GLU A 215 14.86 -3.93 13.46
CA GLU A 215 13.95 -4.40 12.43
C GLU A 215 12.75 -3.45 12.23
N MET A 216 12.18 -2.87 13.30
CA MET A 216 11.11 -1.88 13.20
C MET A 216 11.61 -0.59 12.53
N THR A 217 12.78 -0.09 12.92
CA THR A 217 13.40 1.08 12.32
C THR A 217 13.67 0.85 10.83
N GLN A 218 14.21 -0.30 10.47
CA GLN A 218 14.43 -0.69 9.09
C GLN A 218 13.11 -0.76 8.30
N ALA A 219 12.06 -1.33 8.89
CA ALA A 219 10.74 -1.40 8.25
C ALA A 219 10.17 0.02 8.00
N ARG A 220 10.28 0.93 8.99
CA ARG A 220 9.86 2.32 8.87
C ARG A 220 10.61 3.06 7.77
N GLU A 221 11.94 2.99 7.79
CA GLU A 221 12.79 3.65 6.79
C GLU A 221 12.55 3.11 5.38
N THR A 222 12.48 1.79 5.22
CA THR A 222 12.16 1.16 3.94
C THR A 222 10.78 1.59 3.43
N THR A 223 9.78 1.69 4.31
CA THR A 223 8.43 2.17 3.93
C THR A 223 8.48 3.61 3.45
N SER A 224 9.21 4.49 4.15
CA SER A 224 9.39 5.90 3.74
C SER A 224 10.08 5.99 2.37
N ILE A 225 11.19 5.28 2.18
CA ILE A 225 11.93 5.28 0.91
C ILE A 225 11.03 4.81 -0.26
N TYR A 226 10.24 3.76 -0.07
CA TYR A 226 9.34 3.29 -1.13
C TYR A 226 8.20 4.26 -1.39
N SER A 227 7.70 4.96 -0.37
CA SER A 227 6.71 6.03 -0.53
C SER A 227 7.26 7.18 -1.37
N ASP A 228 8.47 7.65 -1.06
CA ASP A 228 9.13 8.75 -1.78
C ASP A 228 9.43 8.38 -3.25
N ILE A 229 9.91 7.16 -3.48
CA ILE A 229 10.15 6.63 -4.84
C ILE A 229 8.85 6.59 -5.63
N LEU A 230 7.76 6.17 -5.01
CA LEU A 230 6.48 6.00 -5.67
C LEU A 230 5.85 7.36 -5.99
N GLU A 231 5.92 8.33 -5.09
CA GLU A 231 5.49 9.72 -5.31
C GLU A 231 6.26 10.36 -6.49
N SER A 232 7.59 10.31 -6.45
CA SER A 232 8.43 10.79 -7.56
C SER A 232 8.14 10.10 -8.89
N THR A 233 7.83 8.81 -8.84
CA THR A 233 7.43 8.03 -10.03
C THR A 233 6.12 8.55 -10.60
N MET A 234 5.10 8.75 -9.78
CA MET A 234 3.80 9.26 -10.21
C MET A 234 3.89 10.67 -10.79
N ASP A 235 4.70 11.55 -10.18
CA ASP A 235 4.95 12.90 -10.69
C ASP A 235 5.63 12.88 -12.07
N THR A 236 6.61 12.00 -12.24
CA THR A 236 7.30 11.82 -13.51
C THR A 236 6.33 11.39 -14.61
N TYR A 237 5.49 10.38 -14.36
CA TYR A 237 4.51 9.92 -15.35
C TYR A 237 3.41 10.95 -15.61
N SER A 238 2.98 11.71 -14.60
CA SER A 238 2.06 12.84 -14.80
C SER A 238 2.65 13.90 -15.75
N SER A 239 3.93 14.20 -15.58
CA SER A 239 4.66 15.12 -16.45
C SER A 239 4.80 14.59 -17.89
N ILE A 240 5.07 13.29 -18.06
CA ILE A 240 5.12 12.62 -19.38
C ILE A 240 3.75 12.68 -20.07
N ILE A 241 2.65 12.39 -19.34
CA ILE A 241 1.30 12.47 -19.88
C ILE A 241 0.99 13.89 -20.37
N ASN A 242 1.28 14.90 -19.57
CA ASN A 242 1.08 16.31 -19.92
C ASN A 242 1.90 16.70 -21.15
N ASN A 243 3.15 16.26 -21.24
CA ASN A 243 3.99 16.51 -22.41
C ASN A 243 3.45 15.84 -23.68
N ASN A 244 3.03 14.58 -23.58
CA ASN A 244 2.43 13.84 -24.69
C ASN A 244 1.13 14.49 -25.16
N MET A 245 0.26 14.94 -24.21
CA MET A 245 -0.96 15.66 -24.53
C MET A 245 -0.65 16.98 -25.27
N ASN A 246 0.32 17.76 -24.78
CA ASN A 246 0.75 19.00 -25.45
C ASN A 246 1.27 18.73 -26.87
N THR A 247 2.06 17.66 -27.06
CA THR A 247 2.55 17.27 -28.39
C THR A 247 1.41 16.88 -29.30
N THR A 248 0.46 16.08 -28.82
CA THR A 248 -0.73 15.68 -29.59
C THR A 248 -1.58 16.90 -29.98
N MET A 249 -1.81 17.82 -29.01
CA MET A 249 -2.54 19.07 -29.28
C MET A 249 -1.84 19.95 -30.31
N ARG A 250 -0.51 20.10 -30.22
CA ARG A 250 0.26 20.84 -31.23
C ARG A 250 0.13 20.22 -32.63
N THR A 251 0.27 18.90 -32.73
CA THR A 251 0.12 18.17 -34.00
C THR A 251 -1.27 18.34 -34.59
N LEU A 252 -2.31 18.17 -33.76
CA LEU A 252 -3.70 18.35 -34.19
C LEU A 252 -3.98 19.78 -34.65
N THR A 253 -3.52 20.78 -33.91
CA THR A 253 -3.65 22.20 -34.28
C THR A 253 -2.91 22.48 -35.59
N SER A 254 -1.70 21.96 -35.77
CA SER A 254 -0.92 22.14 -36.98
C SER A 254 -1.60 21.54 -38.22
N ILE A 255 -2.13 20.32 -38.10
CA ILE A 255 -2.93 19.67 -39.14
C ILE A 255 -4.17 20.50 -39.46
N SER A 256 -4.89 20.99 -38.45
CA SER A 256 -6.07 21.83 -38.64
C SER A 256 -5.76 23.11 -39.39
N ILE A 257 -4.65 23.79 -39.08
CA ILE A 257 -4.20 24.99 -39.81
C ILE A 257 -3.94 24.66 -41.29
N VAL A 258 -3.19 23.58 -41.56
CA VAL A 258 -2.89 23.19 -42.94
C VAL A 258 -4.16 22.87 -43.74
N MET A 259 -5.15 22.21 -43.12
CA MET A 259 -6.43 21.86 -43.76
C MET A 259 -7.37 23.08 -43.94
N MET A 260 -7.23 24.11 -43.10
CA MET A 260 -8.06 25.31 -43.16
C MET A 260 -7.68 26.24 -44.32
N LEU A 261 -6.41 26.23 -44.74
CA LEU A 261 -5.91 27.10 -45.82
C LEU A 261 -6.57 26.83 -47.19
N PRO A 262 -6.68 25.59 -47.68
CA PRO A 262 -7.45 25.28 -48.88
C PRO A 262 -8.91 25.74 -48.81
N THR A 263 -9.54 25.52 -47.63
CA THR A 263 -10.93 25.91 -47.40
C THR A 263 -11.12 27.42 -47.50
N LEU A 264 -10.19 28.19 -46.89
CA LEU A 264 -10.19 29.64 -46.99
C LEU A 264 -10.07 30.11 -48.44
N ILE A 265 -9.12 29.55 -49.21
CA ILE A 265 -8.91 29.89 -50.60
C ILE A 265 -10.15 29.56 -51.41
N SER A 266 -10.68 28.35 -51.30
CA SER A 266 -11.89 27.93 -52.00
C SER A 266 -13.08 28.81 -51.68
N SER A 267 -13.24 29.26 -50.42
CA SER A 267 -14.29 30.15 -49.97
C SER A 267 -14.16 31.52 -50.60
N LEU A 268 -12.96 32.09 -50.69
CA LEU A 268 -12.69 33.38 -51.33
C LEU A 268 -13.01 33.34 -52.84
N PHE A 269 -12.64 32.28 -53.52
CA PHE A 269 -12.96 32.09 -54.95
C PHE A 269 -14.44 31.74 -55.18
N GLY A 270 -15.15 31.21 -54.21
CA GLY A 270 -16.59 30.90 -54.25
C GLY A 270 -17.50 32.11 -53.98
N MET A 271 -16.95 33.27 -53.64
CA MET A 271 -17.75 34.50 -53.42
C MET A 271 -18.21 35.08 -54.75
N ASN A 272 -19.43 35.58 -54.82
CA ASN A 272 -20.03 36.26 -55.97
C ASN A 272 -19.46 37.70 -56.16
N LEU A 273 -18.14 37.82 -56.08
CA LEU A 273 -17.45 39.10 -56.35
C LEU A 273 -16.79 39.03 -57.72
N LEU A 274 -16.84 40.13 -58.49
CA LEU A 274 -16.17 40.24 -59.78
C LEU A 274 -14.63 40.20 -59.58
N ASN A 275 -14.05 39.01 -59.68
CA ASN A 275 -12.63 38.80 -59.48
C ASN A 275 -11.83 38.61 -60.81
N GLY A 276 -12.54 38.78 -61.93
CA GLY A 276 -11.94 38.68 -63.30
C GLY A 276 -11.66 37.26 -63.78
N MET A 277 -11.99 36.22 -62.96
CA MET A 277 -11.79 34.81 -63.32
C MET A 277 -13.08 34.03 -63.60
N GLU A 278 -14.23 34.64 -63.55
CA GLU A 278 -15.55 33.99 -63.73
C GLU A 278 -15.68 33.33 -65.07
N ASN A 279 -15.09 33.95 -66.12
CA ASN A 279 -15.13 33.44 -67.54
C ASN A 279 -13.88 32.70 -67.98
N SER A 280 -12.92 32.48 -67.08
CA SER A 280 -11.67 31.81 -67.44
C SER A 280 -11.81 30.28 -67.31
N PRO A 281 -11.52 29.51 -68.38
CA PRO A 281 -11.55 28.05 -68.36
C PRO A 281 -10.51 27.44 -67.38
N TYR A 282 -9.54 28.25 -66.92
CA TYR A 282 -8.47 27.83 -66.02
C TYR A 282 -8.69 28.29 -64.55
N GLY A 283 -9.77 29.02 -64.27
CA GLY A 283 -10.02 29.58 -62.90
C GLY A 283 -10.03 28.54 -61.77
N PHE A 284 -10.66 27.41 -61.99
CA PHE A 284 -10.67 26.30 -61.03
C PHE A 284 -9.28 25.69 -60.82
N ALA A 285 -8.55 25.43 -61.91
CA ALA A 285 -7.20 24.87 -61.83
C ALA A 285 -6.23 25.80 -61.09
N PHE A 286 -6.36 27.13 -61.31
CA PHE A 286 -5.56 28.14 -60.62
C PHE A 286 -5.85 28.18 -59.11
N ALA A 287 -7.12 28.17 -58.70
CA ALA A 287 -7.50 28.12 -57.29
C ALA A 287 -6.98 26.85 -56.60
N LEU A 288 -7.03 25.70 -57.27
CA LEU A 288 -6.53 24.42 -56.75
C LEU A 288 -5.01 24.44 -56.62
N ILE A 289 -4.26 24.95 -57.61
CA ILE A 289 -2.80 25.06 -57.57
C ILE A 289 -2.35 25.98 -56.39
N ILE A 290 -2.99 27.14 -56.25
CA ILE A 290 -2.69 28.06 -55.14
C ILE A 290 -2.95 27.38 -53.79
N SER A 291 -4.07 26.67 -53.65
CA SER A 291 -4.43 25.95 -52.41
C SER A 291 -3.37 24.92 -52.04
N VAL A 292 -2.87 24.14 -52.99
CA VAL A 292 -1.82 23.16 -52.77
C VAL A 292 -0.48 23.83 -52.42
N ILE A 293 -0.09 24.91 -53.12
CA ILE A 293 1.15 25.63 -52.84
C ILE A 293 1.14 26.22 -51.42
N VAL A 294 0.05 26.91 -51.04
CA VAL A 294 -0.07 27.55 -49.74
C VAL A 294 -0.09 26.49 -48.62
N SER A 295 -0.78 25.38 -48.84
CA SER A 295 -0.76 24.26 -47.88
C SER A 295 0.63 23.64 -47.71
N ALA A 296 1.35 23.43 -48.81
CA ALA A 296 2.72 22.91 -48.79
C ALA A 296 3.71 23.86 -48.10
N LEU A 297 3.58 25.17 -48.36
CA LEU A 297 4.40 26.18 -47.67
C LEU A 297 4.08 26.23 -46.16
N SER A 298 2.81 26.17 -45.79
CA SER A 298 2.40 26.12 -44.39
C SER A 298 2.92 24.85 -43.67
N TRP A 299 2.79 23.70 -44.33
CA TRP A 299 3.36 22.45 -43.82
C TRP A 299 4.88 22.57 -43.60
N GLY A 300 5.62 23.06 -44.60
CA GLY A 300 7.06 23.28 -44.51
C GLY A 300 7.45 24.23 -43.37
N PHE A 301 6.70 25.34 -43.22
CA PHE A 301 6.92 26.31 -42.16
C PHE A 301 6.67 25.72 -40.77
N LEU A 302 5.56 24.97 -40.56
CA LEU A 302 5.23 24.33 -39.29
C LEU A 302 6.28 23.27 -38.93
N ARG A 303 6.73 22.49 -39.89
CA ARG A 303 7.82 21.51 -39.70
C ARG A 303 9.15 22.19 -39.37
N TYR A 304 9.49 23.30 -40.02
CA TYR A 304 10.70 24.08 -39.67
C TYR A 304 10.66 24.60 -38.28
N LYS A 305 9.51 25.04 -37.77
CA LYS A 305 9.30 25.50 -36.42
C LYS A 305 9.16 24.37 -35.40
N ARG A 306 9.27 23.10 -35.77
CA ARG A 306 9.08 21.90 -34.93
C ARG A 306 7.71 21.87 -34.22
N LEU A 307 6.68 22.33 -34.90
CA LEU A 307 5.31 22.28 -34.42
C LEU A 307 4.55 21.04 -34.94
N LEU A 308 5.12 20.39 -35.92
CA LEU A 308 4.73 19.08 -36.48
C LEU A 308 5.79 18.05 -36.17
#